data_d4f9f78601faa828e54cd3f0ae7d4ac7
#
_entry.id   d4f9f78601faa828e54cd3f0ae7d4ac7
#
_cell.length_a   1.000
_cell.length_b   1.000
_cell.length_c   1.000
_cell.angle_alpha   90.00
_cell.angle_beta   90.00
_cell.angle_gamma   90.00
#
_symmetry.space_group_name_H-M   'P 1'
#
loop_
_entity.id
_entity.type
_entity.pdbx_description
1 polymer ?
#
loop_
_entity_poly.entity_id
_entity_poly.type
_entity_poly.pdbx_seq_one_letter_code
_entity_poly.pdbx_strand_id
1 'polypeptide(L)'
;MGKKITDTSFAYAGTSTGAIIAAGLAEGYSAHDLFDLYKNNLKKIFTTYSWYKRLQPKCPTYDNTNLTKILKDKFKGKCGDWKKPVYIPTTCTNIQNVEKVWDLGDKDIDKWFAILSSTAAPTYFDCVYDKNNNCYIDGGMWKNCPIDVLNAGLMKSGWSNYKILNLDTGMTTPNNESGNKTLLGWAEYLFSHWIARTSYSGVYECKSILGDDSVFHASPYHQKKIKMDKTDNDTINQIVDIWTNYYYANRSKILEFMKL
;
A
#
# COMPACT_ATOMS: atom_id res chain seq x y z
N MET A 1 25.39 -17.11 -3.13
CA MET A 1 24.65 -15.84 -2.87
C MET A 1 23.22 -16.05 -3.36
N GLY A 2 22.21 -15.87 -2.50
CA GLY A 2 20.80 -15.97 -2.92
C GLY A 2 20.42 -14.80 -3.83
N LYS A 3 19.55 -15.06 -4.83
CA LYS A 3 18.98 -14.01 -5.67
C LYS A 3 18.08 -13.09 -4.83
N LYS A 4 18.09 -11.79 -5.11
CA LYS A 4 17.16 -10.85 -4.47
C LYS A 4 15.78 -10.98 -5.12
N ILE A 5 14.71 -10.72 -4.37
CA ILE A 5 13.33 -10.65 -4.91
C ILE A 5 13.27 -9.71 -6.12
N THR A 6 13.95 -8.57 -6.04
CA THR A 6 14.02 -7.59 -7.13
C THR A 6 14.64 -8.10 -8.42
N ASP A 7 15.46 -9.15 -8.35
CA ASP A 7 16.12 -9.74 -9.53
C ASP A 7 15.16 -10.63 -10.34
N THR A 8 14.14 -11.17 -9.67
CA THR A 8 13.16 -12.09 -10.25
C THR A 8 11.79 -11.46 -10.48
N SER A 9 11.46 -10.40 -9.74
CA SER A 9 10.20 -9.69 -9.91
C SER A 9 10.27 -8.75 -11.10
N PHE A 10 9.26 -8.78 -11.96
CA PHE A 10 9.20 -7.98 -13.17
C PHE A 10 8.10 -6.88 -13.14
N ALA A 11 7.17 -6.97 -12.20
CA ALA A 11 6.11 -5.96 -12.01
C ALA A 11 5.74 -5.83 -10.53
N TYR A 12 5.19 -4.69 -10.16
CA TYR A 12 4.81 -4.38 -8.78
C TYR A 12 3.45 -3.68 -8.73
N ALA A 13 2.71 -3.92 -7.65
CA ALA A 13 1.53 -3.13 -7.31
C ALA A 13 1.55 -2.80 -5.82
N GLY A 14 1.01 -1.64 -5.47
CA GLY A 14 0.92 -1.22 -4.08
C GLY A 14 -0.07 -0.08 -3.89
N THR A 15 -0.76 -0.08 -2.77
CA THR A 15 -1.71 0.97 -2.37
C THR A 15 -1.19 1.66 -1.11
N SER A 16 -1.39 2.98 -1.01
CA SER A 16 -0.99 3.75 0.16
C SER A 16 0.51 3.57 0.48
N THR A 17 0.88 3.20 1.68
CA THR A 17 2.26 2.82 2.04
C THR A 17 2.84 1.79 1.07
N GLY A 18 2.03 0.83 0.62
CA GLY A 18 2.42 -0.17 -0.37
C GLY A 18 2.81 0.44 -1.72
N ALA A 19 2.27 1.61 -2.10
CA ALA A 19 2.66 2.32 -3.31
C ALA A 19 4.11 2.82 -3.24
N ILE A 20 4.55 3.30 -2.08
CA ILE A 20 5.96 3.71 -1.87
C ILE A 20 6.88 2.50 -2.00
N ILE A 21 6.48 1.35 -1.43
CA ILE A 21 7.27 0.11 -1.50
C ILE A 21 7.35 -0.40 -2.93
N ALA A 22 6.21 -0.52 -3.62
CA ALA A 22 6.14 -1.00 -5.01
C ALA A 22 6.96 -0.12 -5.95
N ALA A 23 6.80 1.20 -5.84
CA ALA A 23 7.56 2.18 -6.61
C ALA A 23 9.06 2.11 -6.33
N GLY A 24 9.45 2.00 -5.06
CA GLY A 24 10.85 1.90 -4.68
C GLY A 24 11.51 0.62 -5.21
N LEU A 25 10.84 -0.52 -5.12
CA LEU A 25 11.34 -1.78 -5.70
C LEU A 25 11.47 -1.69 -7.23
N ALA A 26 10.55 -1.01 -7.91
CA ALA A 26 10.63 -0.77 -9.36
C ALA A 26 11.78 0.15 -9.75
N GLU A 27 12.15 1.11 -8.89
CA GLU A 27 13.34 1.96 -9.07
C GLU A 27 14.64 1.24 -8.73
N GLY A 28 14.58 0.04 -8.13
CA GLY A 28 15.73 -0.76 -7.75
C GLY A 28 16.21 -0.55 -6.31
N TYR A 29 15.43 0.12 -5.47
CA TYR A 29 15.73 0.20 -4.03
C TYR A 29 15.66 -1.20 -3.42
N SER A 30 16.56 -1.49 -2.51
CA SER A 30 16.50 -2.72 -1.72
C SER A 30 15.42 -2.62 -0.64
N ALA A 31 15.00 -3.77 -0.09
CA ALA A 31 14.11 -3.80 1.07
C ALA A 31 14.71 -3.04 2.27
N HIS A 32 16.03 -3.06 2.43
CA HIS A 32 16.75 -2.31 3.47
C HIS A 32 16.65 -0.80 3.24
N ASP A 33 16.85 -0.32 2.00
CA ASP A 33 16.74 1.10 1.68
C ASP A 33 15.31 1.61 1.97
N LEU A 34 14.30 0.81 1.65
CA LEU A 34 12.90 1.15 1.92
C LEU A 34 12.58 1.12 3.42
N PHE A 35 13.09 0.14 4.15
CA PHE A 35 12.97 0.10 5.61
C PHE A 35 13.58 1.33 6.25
N ASP A 36 14.78 1.71 5.86
CA ASP A 36 15.49 2.89 6.36
C ASP A 36 14.77 4.18 5.97
N LEU A 37 14.23 4.26 4.76
CA LEU A 37 13.42 5.40 4.33
C LEU A 37 12.24 5.60 5.29
N TYR A 38 11.53 4.54 5.62
CA TYR A 38 10.43 4.60 6.58
C TYR A 38 10.92 4.93 7.98
N LYS A 39 11.81 4.12 8.54
CA LYS A 39 12.31 4.24 9.91
C LYS A 39 12.83 5.65 10.21
N ASN A 40 13.60 6.23 9.29
CA ASN A 40 14.22 7.53 9.47
C ASN A 40 13.27 8.72 9.24
N ASN A 41 12.11 8.49 8.61
CA ASN A 41 11.20 9.57 8.25
C ASN A 41 9.80 9.46 8.89
N LEU A 42 9.45 8.36 9.57
CA LEU A 42 8.12 8.17 10.15
C LEU A 42 7.63 9.37 10.95
N LYS A 43 8.44 9.89 11.89
CA LYS A 43 8.09 11.04 12.72
C LYS A 43 7.88 12.32 11.91
N LYS A 44 8.59 12.46 10.77
CA LYS A 44 8.44 13.62 9.87
C LYS A 44 7.20 13.47 8.99
N ILE A 45 6.89 12.25 8.56
CA ILE A 45 5.71 11.93 7.76
C ILE A 45 4.44 12.22 8.58
N PHE A 46 4.39 11.79 9.82
CA PHE A 46 3.26 12.00 10.73
C PHE A 46 3.41 13.29 11.55
N THR A 47 3.81 14.39 10.91
CA THR A 47 3.85 15.70 11.54
C THR A 47 2.45 16.30 11.57
N THR A 48 1.95 16.61 12.77
CA THR A 48 0.62 17.22 12.93
C THR A 48 0.62 18.69 12.49
N TYR A 49 -0.51 19.15 12.01
CA TYR A 49 -0.72 20.59 11.82
C TYR A 49 -0.60 21.38 13.13
N SER A 50 -0.30 22.66 13.00
CA SER A 50 -0.33 23.59 14.14
C SER A 50 -1.70 23.60 14.83
N TRP A 51 -1.71 23.86 16.12
CA TRP A 51 -2.92 23.76 16.95
C TRP A 51 -4.10 24.60 16.42
N TYR A 52 -3.83 25.81 15.89
CA TYR A 52 -4.87 26.70 15.35
C TYR A 52 -5.46 26.18 14.01
N LYS A 53 -4.67 25.51 13.17
CA LYS A 53 -5.16 24.92 11.93
C LYS A 53 -6.05 23.70 12.21
N ARG A 54 -5.74 22.95 13.25
CA ARG A 54 -6.52 21.80 13.73
C ARG A 54 -7.89 22.16 14.29
N LEU A 55 -8.14 23.43 14.60
CA LEU A 55 -9.47 23.92 14.98
C LEU A 55 -10.44 24.03 13.79
N GLN A 56 -9.94 23.95 12.57
CA GLN A 56 -10.80 23.96 11.38
C GLN A 56 -11.51 22.61 11.22
N PRO A 57 -12.84 22.59 10.98
CA PRO A 57 -13.64 21.35 10.95
C PRO A 57 -13.21 20.30 9.92
N LYS A 58 -12.52 20.72 8.85
CA LYS A 58 -12.07 19.86 7.76
C LYS A 58 -10.56 19.61 7.75
N CYS A 59 -9.84 20.00 8.80
CA CYS A 59 -8.41 19.81 8.88
C CYS A 59 -8.08 18.34 9.17
N PRO A 60 -7.27 17.68 8.36
CA PRO A 60 -6.79 16.34 8.65
C PRO A 60 -5.79 16.35 9.81
N THR A 61 -5.42 15.17 10.29
CA THR A 61 -4.52 15.04 11.44
C THR A 61 -3.10 15.48 11.12
N TYR A 62 -2.60 15.14 9.94
CA TYR A 62 -1.19 15.31 9.55
C TYR A 62 -1.01 16.16 8.30
N ASP A 63 0.08 16.93 8.31
CA ASP A 63 0.54 17.72 7.17
C ASP A 63 1.35 16.84 6.21
N ASN A 64 0.93 16.76 4.94
CA ASN A 64 1.61 15.95 3.93
C ASN A 64 2.84 16.64 3.30
N THR A 65 3.21 17.83 3.73
CA THR A 65 4.34 18.61 3.18
C THR A 65 5.65 17.85 3.26
N ASN A 66 5.95 17.23 4.40
CA ASN A 66 7.18 16.46 4.58
C ASN A 66 7.18 15.18 3.73
N LEU A 67 6.06 14.46 3.67
CA LEU A 67 5.91 13.30 2.80
C LEU A 67 6.12 13.70 1.34
N THR A 68 5.50 14.79 0.90
CA THR A 68 5.66 15.33 -0.46
C THR A 68 7.13 15.63 -0.79
N LYS A 69 7.87 16.25 0.14
CA LYS A 69 9.31 16.52 -0.04
C LYS A 69 10.13 15.24 -0.20
N ILE A 70 9.86 14.24 0.65
CA ILE A 70 10.54 12.94 0.60
C ILE A 70 10.26 12.25 -0.73
N LEU A 71 9.00 12.23 -1.17
CA LEU A 71 8.61 11.57 -2.42
C LEU A 71 9.22 12.28 -3.63
N LYS A 72 9.24 13.62 -3.68
CA LYS A 72 9.88 14.40 -4.74
C LYS A 72 11.39 14.16 -4.82
N ASP A 73 12.06 13.97 -3.70
CA ASP A 73 13.50 13.66 -3.66
C ASP A 73 13.78 12.25 -4.19
N LYS A 74 12.98 11.27 -3.78
CA LYS A 74 13.21 9.84 -4.05
C LYS A 74 12.66 9.35 -5.38
N PHE A 75 11.53 9.90 -5.85
CA PHE A 75 10.81 9.41 -7.02
C PHE A 75 10.73 10.49 -8.11
N LYS A 76 11.85 10.70 -8.79
CA LYS A 76 11.98 11.66 -9.89
C LYS A 76 11.49 11.08 -11.22
N GLY A 77 11.10 11.95 -12.15
CA GLY A 77 10.61 11.55 -13.48
C GLY A 77 9.13 11.25 -13.52
N LYS A 78 8.67 10.72 -14.63
CA LYS A 78 7.26 10.45 -14.94
C LYS A 78 6.91 8.97 -14.77
N CYS A 79 5.61 8.66 -14.61
CA CYS A 79 5.15 7.27 -14.53
C CYS A 79 5.55 6.46 -15.78
N GLY A 80 5.59 7.08 -16.96
CA GLY A 80 6.10 6.44 -18.18
C GLY A 80 7.57 6.04 -18.13
N ASP A 81 8.36 6.58 -17.18
CA ASP A 81 9.79 6.29 -17.03
C ASP A 81 10.06 5.14 -16.04
N TRP A 82 9.04 4.44 -15.52
CA TRP A 82 9.23 3.29 -14.67
C TRP A 82 10.04 2.21 -15.37
N LYS A 83 11.09 1.70 -14.73
CA LYS A 83 11.93 0.62 -15.28
C LYS A 83 11.20 -0.71 -15.36
N LYS A 84 10.19 -0.90 -14.52
CA LYS A 84 9.33 -2.08 -14.45
C LYS A 84 7.88 -1.63 -14.31
N PRO A 85 6.89 -2.39 -14.78
CA PRO A 85 5.48 -2.06 -14.59
C PRO A 85 5.16 -1.86 -13.11
N VAL A 86 4.52 -0.74 -12.80
CA VAL A 86 4.01 -0.41 -11.46
C VAL A 86 2.55 -0.04 -11.58
N TYR A 87 1.73 -0.56 -10.67
CA TYR A 87 0.30 -0.27 -10.61
C TYR A 87 -0.03 0.31 -9.25
N ILE A 88 -0.48 1.56 -9.23
CA ILE A 88 -0.74 2.33 -8.00
C ILE A 88 -2.21 2.77 -8.00
N PRO A 89 -3.09 2.07 -7.25
CA PRO A 89 -4.46 2.52 -7.07
C PRO A 89 -4.55 3.84 -6.30
N THR A 90 -5.45 4.69 -6.74
CA THR A 90 -5.90 5.89 -6.02
C THR A 90 -7.38 6.12 -6.28
N THR A 91 -8.05 6.93 -5.47
CA THR A 91 -9.46 7.25 -5.59
C THR A 91 -9.64 8.69 -6.02
N CYS A 92 -10.30 8.94 -7.14
CA CYS A 92 -10.66 10.30 -7.55
C CYS A 92 -12.08 10.61 -7.07
N THR A 93 -12.28 11.74 -6.38
CA THR A 93 -13.54 12.02 -5.67
C THR A 93 -14.45 13.02 -6.38
N ASN A 94 -14.00 13.66 -7.43
CA ASN A 94 -14.75 14.72 -8.12
C ASN A 94 -14.92 14.53 -9.63
N ILE A 95 -14.64 13.32 -10.13
CA ILE A 95 -14.94 12.90 -11.50
C ILE A 95 -15.83 11.65 -11.48
N GLN A 96 -16.43 11.33 -12.63
CA GLN A 96 -17.38 10.21 -12.74
C GLN A 96 -16.77 8.84 -12.46
N ASN A 97 -15.49 8.63 -12.81
CA ASN A 97 -14.77 7.41 -12.54
C ASN A 97 -13.95 7.57 -11.27
N VAL A 98 -14.38 6.91 -10.22
CA VAL A 98 -13.78 6.99 -8.89
C VAL A 98 -12.45 6.23 -8.82
N GLU A 99 -12.36 5.10 -9.54
CA GLU A 99 -11.18 4.23 -9.54
C GLU A 99 -10.14 4.78 -10.53
N LYS A 100 -8.94 5.02 -10.04
CA LYS A 100 -7.78 5.36 -10.86
C LYS A 100 -6.61 4.45 -10.49
N VAL A 101 -5.97 3.89 -11.49
CA VAL A 101 -4.68 3.21 -11.36
C VAL A 101 -3.65 4.01 -12.14
N TRP A 102 -2.61 4.46 -11.44
CA TRP A 102 -1.45 5.06 -12.09
C TRP A 102 -0.51 3.95 -12.56
N ASP A 103 -0.14 3.98 -13.83
CA ASP A 103 0.76 2.99 -14.43
C ASP A 103 1.67 3.63 -15.51
N LEU A 104 2.38 2.79 -16.25
CA LEU A 104 3.24 3.22 -17.37
C LEU A 104 2.52 4.02 -18.47
N GLY A 105 1.20 3.88 -18.58
CA GLY A 105 0.38 4.62 -19.54
C GLY A 105 0.21 6.10 -19.18
N ASP A 106 0.40 6.46 -17.91
CA ASP A 106 0.28 7.84 -17.40
C ASP A 106 1.58 8.63 -17.62
N LYS A 107 2.01 8.75 -18.87
CA LYS A 107 3.35 9.24 -19.28
C LYS A 107 3.71 10.63 -18.77
N ASP A 108 2.72 11.51 -18.54
CA ASP A 108 2.92 12.90 -18.14
C ASP A 108 2.78 13.13 -16.63
N ILE A 109 2.41 12.10 -15.87
CA ILE A 109 2.22 12.18 -14.43
C ILE A 109 3.54 11.95 -13.72
N ASP A 110 3.87 12.80 -12.74
CA ASP A 110 5.05 12.64 -11.92
C ASP A 110 4.91 11.40 -11.02
N LYS A 111 5.96 10.58 -10.89
CA LYS A 111 6.00 9.40 -10.02
C LYS A 111 5.64 9.74 -8.58
N TRP A 112 6.22 10.83 -8.05
CA TRP A 112 5.92 11.29 -6.69
C TRP A 112 4.45 11.66 -6.49
N PHE A 113 3.79 12.23 -7.52
CA PHE A 113 2.37 12.59 -7.46
C PHE A 113 1.47 11.36 -7.43
N ALA A 114 1.73 10.37 -8.28
CA ALA A 114 1.02 9.09 -8.30
C ALA A 114 1.09 8.39 -6.92
N ILE A 115 2.27 8.38 -6.31
CA ILE A 115 2.48 7.79 -4.99
C ILE A 115 1.76 8.63 -3.91
N LEU A 116 1.93 9.95 -3.92
CA LEU A 116 1.31 10.84 -2.94
C LEU A 116 -0.21 10.74 -2.96
N SER A 117 -0.83 10.70 -4.15
CA SER A 117 -2.28 10.57 -4.29
C SER A 117 -2.81 9.25 -3.70
N SER A 118 -2.04 8.15 -3.86
CA SER A 118 -2.38 6.85 -3.27
C SER A 118 -2.21 6.81 -1.75
N THR A 119 -1.39 7.70 -1.17
CA THR A 119 -1.11 7.75 0.28
C THR A 119 -1.97 8.78 1.03
N ALA A 120 -2.86 9.49 0.35
CA ALA A 120 -3.70 10.55 0.91
C ALA A 120 -4.90 9.96 1.69
N ALA A 121 -4.63 9.24 2.79
CA ALA A 121 -5.64 8.59 3.59
C ALA A 121 -6.59 9.60 4.24
N PRO A 122 -7.92 9.51 4.01
CA PRO A 122 -8.90 10.40 4.62
C PRO A 122 -8.75 10.46 6.13
N THR A 123 -8.96 11.62 6.72
CA THR A 123 -8.75 11.96 8.13
C THR A 123 -7.29 12.06 8.58
N TYR A 124 -6.36 11.37 7.91
CA TYR A 124 -4.92 11.45 8.19
C TYR A 124 -4.25 12.57 7.42
N PHE A 125 -4.46 12.65 6.11
CA PHE A 125 -3.81 13.60 5.20
C PHE A 125 -4.82 14.35 4.34
N ASP A 126 -4.40 15.53 3.84
CA ASP A 126 -5.16 16.27 2.84
C ASP A 126 -5.25 15.47 1.53
N CYS A 127 -6.37 15.64 0.81
CA CYS A 127 -6.46 15.15 -0.56
C CYS A 127 -5.46 15.89 -1.47
N VAL A 128 -5.11 15.27 -2.58
CA VAL A 128 -4.12 15.75 -3.53
C VAL A 128 -4.82 16.17 -4.81
N TYR A 129 -4.48 17.36 -5.33
CA TYR A 129 -5.06 17.89 -6.55
C TYR A 129 -4.06 17.85 -7.71
N ASP A 130 -4.52 17.47 -8.89
CA ASP A 130 -3.76 17.62 -10.12
C ASP A 130 -3.97 19.04 -10.74
N LYS A 131 -3.29 19.29 -11.86
CA LYS A 131 -3.39 20.56 -12.60
C LYS A 131 -4.79 20.85 -13.17
N ASN A 132 -5.64 19.83 -13.28
CA ASN A 132 -7.02 19.94 -13.76
C ASN A 132 -8.01 20.05 -12.61
N ASN A 133 -7.53 20.23 -11.37
CA ASN A 133 -8.31 20.27 -10.16
C ASN A 133 -9.09 18.98 -9.85
N ASN A 134 -8.62 17.84 -10.36
CA ASN A 134 -9.11 16.54 -9.94
C ASN A 134 -8.58 16.24 -8.52
N CYS A 135 -9.47 15.77 -7.65
CA CYS A 135 -9.18 15.53 -6.24
C CYS A 135 -8.95 14.03 -6.00
N TYR A 136 -7.78 13.70 -5.47
CA TYR A 136 -7.37 12.32 -5.20
C TYR A 136 -7.20 12.05 -3.70
N ILE A 137 -7.67 10.89 -3.29
CA ILE A 137 -7.48 10.32 -1.95
C ILE A 137 -6.93 8.89 -2.06
N ASP A 138 -6.59 8.31 -0.91
CA ASP A 138 -5.99 6.97 -0.82
C ASP A 138 -6.73 5.90 -1.63
N GLY A 139 -5.96 5.08 -2.32
CA GLY A 139 -6.49 3.96 -3.10
C GLY A 139 -7.15 2.87 -2.25
N GLY A 140 -6.82 2.79 -0.96
CA GLY A 140 -7.42 1.85 -0.02
C GLY A 140 -8.94 2.01 0.13
N MET A 141 -9.50 3.14 -0.32
CA MET A 141 -10.95 3.35 -0.33
C MET A 141 -11.70 2.37 -1.24
N TRP A 142 -11.05 1.85 -2.29
CA TRP A 142 -11.64 0.84 -3.17
C TRP A 142 -10.74 -0.39 -3.38
N LYS A 143 -9.42 -0.23 -3.28
CA LYS A 143 -8.45 -1.31 -3.55
C LYS A 143 -7.25 -1.26 -2.60
N ASN A 144 -7.47 -1.72 -1.36
CA ASN A 144 -6.42 -1.77 -0.35
C ASN A 144 -5.34 -2.80 -0.68
N CYS A 145 -5.73 -3.97 -1.19
CA CYS A 145 -4.82 -4.99 -1.71
C CYS A 145 -4.93 -5.04 -3.24
N PRO A 146 -3.94 -4.52 -3.99
CA PRO A 146 -4.04 -4.38 -5.43
C PRO A 146 -3.57 -5.61 -6.21
N ILE A 147 -3.72 -6.82 -5.66
CA ILE A 147 -3.28 -8.07 -6.30
C ILE A 147 -4.02 -8.32 -7.63
N ASP A 148 -5.31 -8.08 -7.66
CA ASP A 148 -6.15 -8.22 -8.85
C ASP A 148 -5.92 -7.11 -9.87
N VAL A 149 -5.59 -5.90 -9.41
CA VAL A 149 -5.15 -4.79 -10.29
C VAL A 149 -3.84 -5.16 -10.98
N LEU A 150 -2.87 -5.73 -10.24
CA LEU A 150 -1.65 -6.27 -10.82
C LEU A 150 -1.95 -7.35 -11.85
N ASN A 151 -2.77 -8.32 -11.48
CA ASN A 151 -3.16 -9.44 -12.34
C ASN A 151 -3.81 -8.92 -13.64
N ALA A 152 -4.80 -8.04 -13.52
CA ALA A 152 -5.49 -7.45 -14.67
C ALA A 152 -4.54 -6.66 -15.58
N GLY A 153 -3.65 -5.87 -15.01
CA GLY A 153 -2.64 -5.11 -15.75
C GLY A 153 -1.67 -6.00 -16.52
N LEU A 154 -1.21 -7.10 -15.91
CA LEU A 154 -0.34 -8.08 -16.55
C LEU A 154 -1.06 -8.82 -17.69
N MET A 155 -2.28 -9.29 -17.45
CA MET A 155 -3.10 -9.96 -18.47
C MET A 155 -3.37 -9.02 -19.66
N LYS A 156 -3.73 -7.77 -19.40
CA LYS A 156 -3.93 -6.75 -20.45
C LYS A 156 -2.66 -6.50 -21.26
N SER A 157 -1.49 -6.66 -20.67
CA SER A 157 -0.19 -6.52 -21.33
C SER A 157 0.28 -7.82 -22.03
N GLY A 158 -0.57 -8.86 -22.08
CA GLY A 158 -0.29 -10.13 -22.74
C GLY A 158 0.60 -11.09 -21.94
N TRP A 159 0.84 -10.82 -20.67
CA TRP A 159 1.58 -11.73 -19.81
C TRP A 159 0.73 -12.94 -19.42
N SER A 160 1.33 -14.10 -19.50
CA SER A 160 0.77 -15.36 -19.03
C SER A 160 1.88 -16.14 -18.28
N ASN A 161 1.50 -17.10 -17.46
CA ASN A 161 2.46 -17.95 -16.75
C ASN A 161 3.41 -17.18 -15.81
N TYR A 162 2.85 -16.46 -14.84
CA TYR A 162 3.57 -15.77 -13.78
C TYR A 162 3.02 -16.17 -12.41
N LYS A 163 3.78 -15.86 -11.38
CA LYS A 163 3.38 -16.06 -9.98
C LYS A 163 3.31 -14.72 -9.28
N ILE A 164 2.38 -14.61 -8.33
CA ILE A 164 2.19 -13.39 -7.53
C ILE A 164 2.53 -13.65 -6.07
N LEU A 165 3.52 -12.95 -5.56
CA LEU A 165 3.79 -12.85 -4.12
C LEU A 165 3.06 -11.64 -3.58
N ASN A 166 2.01 -11.86 -2.79
CA ASN A 166 1.25 -10.83 -2.12
C ASN A 166 1.68 -10.71 -0.65
N LEU A 167 2.20 -9.55 -0.28
CA LEU A 167 2.62 -9.23 1.09
C LEU A 167 1.55 -8.34 1.72
N ASP A 168 0.82 -8.88 2.69
CA ASP A 168 -0.22 -8.16 3.44
C ASP A 168 0.36 -7.47 4.69
N THR A 169 -0.40 -6.59 5.30
CA THR A 169 -0.05 -5.97 6.60
C THR A 169 -0.31 -6.88 7.79
N GLY A 170 -0.94 -8.03 7.56
CA GLY A 170 -1.28 -9.03 8.56
C GLY A 170 -2.72 -8.92 9.09
N MET A 171 -3.12 -9.95 9.83
CA MET A 171 -4.45 -10.05 10.43
C MET A 171 -4.39 -9.90 11.94
N THR A 172 -5.42 -9.29 12.51
CA THR A 172 -5.67 -9.35 13.95
C THR A 172 -6.78 -10.34 14.25
N THR A 173 -6.75 -10.97 15.42
CA THR A 173 -7.93 -11.69 15.95
C THR A 173 -9.12 -10.75 15.87
N PRO A 174 -10.25 -11.18 15.30
CA PRO A 174 -11.50 -10.47 15.51
C PRO A 174 -11.70 -10.42 17.03
N ASN A 175 -11.61 -9.25 17.63
CA ASN A 175 -12.18 -9.09 18.95
C ASN A 175 -13.64 -9.53 18.81
N ASN A 176 -14.18 -10.25 19.82
CA ASN A 176 -15.60 -10.60 19.91
C ASN A 176 -16.45 -9.32 20.09
N GLU A 177 -16.31 -8.37 19.17
CA GLU A 177 -17.10 -7.16 19.07
C GLU A 177 -18.42 -7.48 18.35
N SER A 178 -19.05 -8.58 18.76
CA SER A 178 -20.42 -8.89 18.41
C SER A 178 -21.35 -8.01 19.24
N GLY A 179 -22.20 -7.25 18.61
CA GLY A 179 -23.21 -6.45 19.28
C GLY A 179 -23.54 -5.14 18.56
N ASN A 180 -24.60 -4.51 19.03
CA ASN A 180 -25.04 -3.24 18.50
C ASN A 180 -24.00 -2.13 18.80
N LYS A 181 -23.62 -1.39 17.78
CA LYS A 181 -22.70 -0.25 17.87
C LYS A 181 -23.48 1.05 17.67
N THR A 182 -22.94 2.14 18.21
CA THR A 182 -23.41 3.50 17.85
C THR A 182 -23.15 3.75 16.36
N LEU A 183 -23.77 4.75 15.75
CA LEU A 183 -23.56 5.13 14.36
C LEU A 183 -22.05 5.37 14.05
N LEU A 184 -21.36 6.08 14.94
CA LEU A 184 -19.92 6.31 14.84
C LEU A 184 -19.13 5.01 14.99
N GLY A 185 -19.52 4.12 15.90
CA GLY A 185 -18.91 2.81 16.08
C GLY A 185 -19.10 1.89 14.86
N TRP A 186 -20.26 1.96 14.19
CA TRP A 186 -20.48 1.26 12.92
C TRP A 186 -19.62 1.85 11.79
N ALA A 187 -19.51 3.18 11.70
CA ALA A 187 -18.66 3.82 10.70
C ALA A 187 -17.19 3.41 10.85
N GLU A 188 -16.65 3.41 12.07
CA GLU A 188 -15.28 2.94 12.35
C GLU A 188 -15.11 1.45 12.05
N TYR A 189 -16.09 0.64 12.45
CA TYR A 189 -16.09 -0.80 12.18
C TYR A 189 -16.10 -1.09 10.68
N LEU A 190 -17.02 -0.49 9.92
CA LEU A 190 -17.12 -0.67 8.48
C LEU A 190 -15.83 -0.22 7.78
N PHE A 191 -15.31 0.95 8.15
CA PHE A 191 -14.08 1.45 7.55
C PHE A 191 -12.89 0.50 7.81
N SER A 192 -12.69 0.08 9.05
CA SER A 192 -11.53 -0.76 9.40
C SER A 192 -11.66 -2.21 8.92
N HIS A 193 -12.86 -2.78 9.01
CA HIS A 193 -13.08 -4.19 8.63
C HIS A 193 -13.34 -4.37 7.15
N TRP A 194 -13.99 -3.42 6.49
CA TRP A 194 -14.19 -3.46 5.05
C TRP A 194 -12.84 -3.41 4.33
N ILE A 195 -12.01 -2.40 4.64
CA ILE A 195 -10.69 -2.25 4.02
C ILE A 195 -9.88 -3.54 4.18
N ALA A 196 -9.87 -4.13 5.38
CA ALA A 196 -9.15 -5.38 5.62
C ALA A 196 -9.73 -6.56 4.82
N ARG A 197 -11.06 -6.67 4.70
CA ARG A 197 -11.71 -7.83 4.07
C ARG A 197 -11.73 -7.78 2.54
N THR A 198 -11.76 -6.60 1.93
CA THR A 198 -11.62 -6.47 0.47
C THR A 198 -10.27 -6.99 -0.04
N SER A 199 -9.27 -7.06 0.82
CA SER A 199 -7.98 -7.67 0.50
C SER A 199 -8.09 -9.16 0.16
N TYR A 200 -8.98 -9.89 0.83
CA TYR A 200 -9.15 -11.33 0.62
C TYR A 200 -9.89 -11.67 -0.68
N SER A 201 -10.84 -10.83 -1.12
CA SER A 201 -11.55 -11.08 -2.38
C SER A 201 -10.59 -11.07 -3.57
N GLY A 202 -9.69 -10.11 -3.65
CA GLY A 202 -8.69 -10.05 -4.70
C GLY A 202 -7.73 -11.25 -4.71
N VAL A 203 -7.32 -11.74 -3.53
CA VAL A 203 -6.50 -12.97 -3.43
C VAL A 203 -7.28 -14.18 -3.91
N TYR A 204 -8.55 -14.32 -3.49
CA TYR A 204 -9.41 -15.41 -3.93
C TYR A 204 -9.61 -15.41 -5.45
N GLU A 205 -9.90 -14.25 -6.03
CA GLU A 205 -10.08 -14.08 -7.47
C GLU A 205 -8.80 -14.45 -8.24
N CYS A 206 -7.65 -13.95 -7.82
CA CYS A 206 -6.36 -14.27 -8.46
C CYS A 206 -6.03 -15.76 -8.38
N LYS A 207 -6.30 -16.41 -7.24
CA LYS A 207 -6.13 -17.86 -7.09
C LYS A 207 -7.07 -18.65 -8.00
N SER A 208 -8.31 -18.20 -8.14
CA SER A 208 -9.30 -18.83 -9.03
C SER A 208 -8.92 -18.74 -10.51
N ILE A 209 -8.22 -17.65 -10.91
CA ILE A 209 -7.80 -17.41 -12.30
C ILE A 209 -6.46 -18.09 -12.60
N LEU A 210 -5.47 -17.95 -11.72
CA LEU A 210 -4.10 -18.37 -11.94
C LEU A 210 -3.77 -19.77 -11.38
N GLY A 211 -4.64 -20.29 -10.51
CA GLY A 211 -4.40 -21.48 -9.69
C GLY A 211 -3.74 -21.15 -8.34
N ASP A 212 -4.02 -21.99 -7.34
CA ASP A 212 -3.53 -21.81 -5.97
C ASP A 212 -2.01 -21.74 -5.87
N ASP A 213 -1.30 -22.54 -6.67
CA ASP A 213 0.17 -22.60 -6.71
C ASP A 213 0.82 -21.37 -7.35
N SER A 214 0.03 -20.50 -7.97
CA SER A 214 0.51 -19.27 -8.61
C SER A 214 0.39 -18.04 -7.73
N VAL A 215 -0.26 -18.14 -6.57
CA VAL A 215 -0.45 -17.01 -5.65
C VAL A 215 -0.02 -17.38 -4.24
N PHE A 216 1.04 -16.77 -3.75
CA PHE A 216 1.44 -16.86 -2.36
C PHE A 216 1.00 -15.60 -1.60
N HIS A 217 0.08 -15.79 -0.65
CA HIS A 217 -0.40 -14.71 0.21
C HIS A 217 0.27 -14.80 1.58
N ALA A 218 1.18 -13.88 1.85
CA ALA A 218 1.86 -13.76 3.14
C ALA A 218 1.10 -12.77 4.03
N SER A 219 0.46 -13.27 5.07
CA SER A 219 -0.32 -12.47 6.02
C SER A 219 -0.05 -12.97 7.45
N PRO A 220 0.90 -12.35 8.19
CA PRO A 220 1.19 -12.73 9.55
C PRO A 220 0.05 -12.38 10.51
N TYR A 221 0.01 -13.07 11.63
CA TYR A 221 -1.01 -12.87 12.63
C TYR A 221 -0.54 -11.92 13.74
N HIS A 222 -1.35 -10.91 14.06
CA HIS A 222 -1.10 -9.94 15.13
C HIS A 222 -2.03 -10.22 16.32
N GLN A 223 -1.48 -10.31 17.52
CA GLN A 223 -2.30 -10.46 18.72
C GLN A 223 -3.13 -9.22 19.06
N LYS A 224 -2.63 -8.03 18.69
CA LYS A 224 -3.27 -6.75 18.94
C LYS A 224 -3.24 -5.87 17.68
N LYS A 225 -4.30 -5.08 17.47
CA LYS A 225 -4.36 -4.08 16.39
C LYS A 225 -3.29 -3.01 16.62
N ILE A 226 -2.43 -2.81 15.63
CA ILE A 226 -1.43 -1.74 15.60
C ILE A 226 -2.03 -0.57 14.84
N LYS A 227 -1.99 0.63 15.43
CA LYS A 227 -2.45 1.86 14.76
C LYS A 227 -1.48 2.25 13.64
N MET A 228 -2.00 2.75 12.52
CA MET A 228 -1.21 3.09 11.32
C MET A 228 -0.19 4.19 11.55
N ASP A 229 -0.44 5.10 12.50
CA ASP A 229 0.38 6.27 12.80
C ASP A 229 1.34 6.08 13.97
N LYS A 230 1.51 4.84 14.43
CA LYS A 230 2.48 4.52 15.48
C LYS A 230 3.91 4.62 14.93
N THR A 231 4.72 5.47 15.59
CA THR A 231 6.09 5.78 15.15
C THR A 231 7.15 5.48 16.23
N ASP A 232 6.75 4.85 17.33
CA ASP A 232 7.65 4.46 18.41
C ASP A 232 8.46 3.21 18.03
N ASN A 233 9.68 3.13 18.56
CA ASN A 233 10.60 2.04 18.24
C ASN A 233 10.09 0.68 18.71
N ASP A 234 9.34 0.61 19.79
CA ASP A 234 8.82 -0.66 20.33
C ASP A 234 7.79 -1.25 19.38
N THR A 235 6.90 -0.41 18.83
CA THR A 235 5.94 -0.83 17.81
C THR A 235 6.65 -1.27 16.52
N ILE A 236 7.69 -0.55 16.08
CA ILE A 236 8.47 -0.92 14.89
C ILE A 236 9.15 -2.28 15.11
N ASN A 237 9.81 -2.47 16.25
CA ASN A 237 10.47 -3.74 16.59
C ASN A 237 9.46 -4.88 16.66
N GLN A 238 8.29 -4.66 17.27
CA GLN A 238 7.21 -5.66 17.30
C GLN A 238 6.78 -6.10 15.89
N ILE A 239 6.63 -5.17 14.95
CA ILE A 239 6.27 -5.49 13.56
C ILE A 239 7.39 -6.30 12.90
N VAL A 240 8.66 -5.91 13.10
CA VAL A 240 9.82 -6.64 12.58
C VAL A 240 9.85 -8.07 13.11
N ASP A 241 9.63 -8.26 14.40
CA ASP A 241 9.63 -9.58 15.03
C ASP A 241 8.50 -10.46 14.51
N ILE A 242 7.29 -9.91 14.34
CA ILE A 242 6.13 -10.63 13.77
C ILE A 242 6.47 -11.15 12.37
N TRP A 243 7.00 -10.28 11.51
CA TRP A 243 7.36 -10.66 10.14
C TRP A 243 8.56 -11.60 10.06
N THR A 244 9.54 -11.43 10.94
CA THR A 244 10.69 -12.31 11.06
C THR A 244 10.27 -13.72 11.47
N ASN A 245 9.44 -13.85 12.49
CA ASN A 245 8.89 -15.13 12.93
C ASN A 245 8.03 -15.79 11.83
N TYR A 246 7.18 -15.01 11.16
CA TYR A 246 6.39 -15.51 10.04
C TYR A 246 7.29 -16.04 8.90
N TYR A 247 8.33 -15.29 8.54
CA TYR A 247 9.28 -15.70 7.51
C TYR A 247 9.97 -17.02 7.87
N TYR A 248 10.50 -17.15 9.07
CA TYR A 248 11.17 -18.38 9.47
C TYR A 248 10.21 -19.58 9.52
N ALA A 249 9.00 -19.40 9.99
CA ALA A 249 7.98 -20.45 10.03
C ALA A 249 7.54 -20.90 8.62
N ASN A 250 7.60 -20.01 7.62
CA ASN A 250 7.15 -20.28 6.25
C ASN A 250 8.30 -20.33 5.21
N ARG A 251 9.55 -20.25 5.65
CA ARG A 251 10.72 -20.08 4.78
C ARG A 251 10.79 -21.12 3.66
N SER A 252 10.58 -22.38 3.96
CA SER A 252 10.63 -23.46 2.95
C SER A 252 9.56 -23.26 1.87
N LYS A 253 8.33 -22.95 2.28
CA LYS A 253 7.21 -22.69 1.35
C LYS A 253 7.47 -21.48 0.47
N ILE A 254 8.01 -20.40 1.05
CA ILE A 254 8.34 -19.17 0.31
C ILE A 254 9.44 -19.44 -0.73
N LEU A 255 10.51 -20.11 -0.34
CA LEU A 255 11.61 -20.44 -1.25
C LEU A 255 11.17 -21.40 -2.37
N GLU A 256 10.33 -22.38 -2.05
CA GLU A 256 9.75 -23.31 -3.05
C GLU A 256 8.84 -22.56 -4.02
N PHE A 257 7.95 -21.69 -3.50
CA PHE A 257 7.07 -20.87 -4.33
C PHE A 257 7.87 -20.01 -5.30
N MET A 258 8.91 -19.40 -4.82
CA MET A 258 9.75 -18.50 -5.63
C MET A 258 10.69 -19.27 -6.57
N LYS A 259 10.95 -20.55 -6.32
CA LYS A 259 11.91 -21.41 -7.06
C LYS A 259 13.14 -20.65 -7.53
N LEU A 260 13.79 -20.06 -6.56
CA LEU A 260 14.99 -19.26 -6.73
C LEU A 260 16.23 -20.13 -6.55
#